data_ebe3bb5fc10da8475d252db9a6030984
#
_entry.id   ebe3bb5fc10da8475d252db9a6030984
#
_cell.length_a   1.000
_cell.length_b   1.000
_cell.length_c   1.000
_cell.angle_alpha   90.00
_cell.angle_beta   90.00
_cell.angle_gamma   90.00
#
_symmetry.space_group_name_H-M   'P 1'
#
loop_
_entity.id
_entity.type
_entity.pdbx_description
1 polymer ?
#
loop_
_entity_poly.entity_id
_entity_poly.type
_entity_poly.pdbx_seq_one_letter_code
_entity_poly.pdbx_strand_id
1 'polypeptide(L)'
;MRKKLIILFIGIGSFTLFAQQRDHRTREYIAPVRIVWQQDSSRITGANHLLVPGNGQSDLANNRLCVLKSTPTEHPALLLDFGKELQGGLQLVTGMPPSHDPVSVRVRFGESVSEAMCEIDGANGASNDHAMRDFVVSLPWLGVQEIGNSGFRFVRIDVLGDSTELQLKEVRAISTFRDIPYLGSFRCNDERLNRIWKTGAYTVH
;
A
#
# COMPACT_ATOMS: atom_id res chain seq x y z
N MET A 1 25.07 -21.34 -70.24
CA MET A 1 24.51 -20.41 -69.30
C MET A 1 23.76 -21.16 -68.19
N ARG A 2 24.35 -21.28 -66.96
CA ARG A 2 23.72 -21.97 -65.81
C ARG A 2 22.93 -20.95 -65.01
N LYS A 3 21.59 -21.09 -64.95
CA LYS A 3 20.72 -20.28 -64.08
C LYS A 3 20.85 -20.79 -62.67
N LYS A 4 21.35 -19.91 -61.74
CA LYS A 4 21.32 -20.19 -60.30
C LYS A 4 19.94 -19.86 -59.74
N LEU A 5 19.28 -20.85 -59.19
CA LEU A 5 18.02 -20.70 -58.45
C LEU A 5 18.35 -20.30 -57.02
N ILE A 6 17.97 -19.09 -56.61
CA ILE A 6 18.08 -18.62 -55.23
C ILE A 6 16.76 -18.95 -54.51
N ILE A 7 16.82 -19.90 -53.57
CA ILE A 7 15.68 -20.24 -52.71
C ILE A 7 15.76 -19.34 -51.48
N LEU A 8 14.81 -18.41 -51.36
CA LEU A 8 14.66 -17.54 -50.18
C LEU A 8 13.86 -18.31 -49.10
N PHE A 9 14.53 -18.71 -48.04
CA PHE A 9 13.86 -19.28 -46.86
C PHE A 9 13.25 -18.14 -46.04
N ILE A 10 11.95 -17.95 -46.06
CA ILE A 10 11.21 -17.09 -45.16
C ILE A 10 10.94 -17.91 -43.88
N GLY A 11 11.74 -17.68 -42.86
CA GLY A 11 11.49 -18.23 -41.51
C GLY A 11 10.26 -17.57 -40.89
N ILE A 12 9.15 -18.33 -40.82
CA ILE A 12 7.97 -17.91 -40.05
C ILE A 12 8.33 -18.11 -38.56
N GLY A 13 8.79 -17.06 -37.90
CA GLY A 13 8.94 -17.05 -36.46
C GLY A 13 7.56 -17.11 -35.82
N SER A 14 7.27 -18.23 -35.15
CA SER A 14 6.07 -18.34 -34.29
C SER A 14 6.21 -17.42 -33.10
N PHE A 15 5.64 -16.22 -33.17
CA PHE A 15 5.44 -15.38 -32.00
C PHE A 15 4.36 -16.03 -31.13
N THR A 16 4.77 -16.74 -30.08
CA THR A 16 3.86 -17.10 -29.00
C THR A 16 3.48 -15.83 -28.26
N LEU A 17 2.32 -15.28 -28.60
CA LEU A 17 1.65 -14.27 -27.80
C LEU A 17 1.28 -14.92 -26.46
N PHE A 18 2.08 -14.69 -25.43
CA PHE A 18 1.65 -14.94 -24.06
C PHE A 18 0.49 -13.98 -23.82
N ALA A 19 -0.73 -14.48 -23.91
CA ALA A 19 -1.91 -13.75 -23.48
C ALA A 19 -1.71 -13.50 -21.98
N GLN A 20 -1.46 -12.25 -21.60
CA GLN A 20 -1.36 -11.86 -20.21
C GLN A 20 -2.70 -12.22 -19.56
N GLN A 21 -2.70 -13.17 -18.63
CA GLN A 21 -3.90 -13.63 -17.97
C GLN A 21 -4.51 -12.41 -17.26
N ARG A 22 -5.72 -12.04 -17.66
CA ARG A 22 -6.41 -10.88 -17.13
C ARG A 22 -6.66 -11.11 -15.64
N ASP A 23 -6.16 -10.20 -14.81
CA ASP A 23 -6.49 -10.19 -13.39
C ASP A 23 -7.96 -9.76 -13.23
N HIS A 24 -8.77 -10.67 -12.69
CA HIS A 24 -10.21 -10.47 -12.47
C HIS A 24 -10.52 -9.90 -11.09
N ARG A 25 -9.50 -9.56 -10.30
CA ARG A 25 -9.70 -8.95 -8.99
C ARG A 25 -10.08 -7.49 -9.14
N THR A 26 -11.01 -7.06 -8.31
CA THR A 26 -11.38 -5.66 -8.13
C THR A 26 -10.40 -4.99 -7.18
N ARG A 27 -10.10 -3.72 -7.42
CA ARG A 27 -9.26 -2.89 -6.56
C ARG A 27 -10.09 -1.73 -6.03
N GLU A 28 -10.12 -1.60 -4.71
CA GLU A 28 -10.69 -0.44 -4.02
C GLU A 28 -9.58 0.34 -3.31
N TYR A 29 -9.69 1.66 -3.31
CA TYR A 29 -8.75 2.54 -2.63
C TYR A 29 -9.41 3.12 -1.38
N ILE A 30 -8.88 2.77 -0.21
CA ILE A 30 -9.49 3.04 1.09
C ILE A 30 -8.57 3.96 1.88
N ALA A 31 -9.07 5.13 2.31
CA ALA A 31 -8.34 6.00 3.22
C ALA A 31 -8.31 5.40 4.64
N PRO A 32 -7.27 5.68 5.46
CA PRO A 32 -7.27 5.27 6.85
C PRO A 32 -8.41 5.94 7.62
N VAL A 33 -8.96 5.23 8.60
CA VAL A 33 -10.08 5.74 9.42
C VAL A 33 -9.59 6.50 10.65
N ARG A 34 -8.34 6.27 11.07
CA ARG A 34 -7.72 6.99 12.20
C ARG A 34 -6.20 6.86 12.20
N ILE A 35 -5.56 7.79 12.90
CA ILE A 35 -4.17 7.73 13.30
C ILE A 35 -4.11 7.10 14.69
N VAL A 36 -3.41 5.96 14.82
CA VAL A 36 -3.32 5.21 16.08
C VAL A 36 -2.19 5.74 16.95
N TRP A 37 -1.08 6.12 16.32
CA TRP A 37 0.12 6.54 17.00
C TRP A 37 0.99 7.44 16.12
N GLN A 38 1.77 8.31 16.75
CA GLN A 38 2.73 9.19 16.12
C GLN A 38 4.04 9.21 16.94
N GLN A 39 5.16 9.08 16.26
CA GLN A 39 6.48 9.35 16.81
C GLN A 39 6.89 10.78 16.45
N ASP A 40 7.57 11.46 17.36
CA ASP A 40 8.05 12.84 17.17
C ASP A 40 6.96 13.75 16.60
N SER A 41 5.80 13.75 17.26
CA SER A 41 4.57 14.42 16.79
C SER A 41 4.73 15.92 16.56
N SER A 42 5.68 16.57 17.22
CA SER A 42 6.07 17.96 16.97
C SER A 42 6.63 18.20 15.56
N ARG A 43 7.09 17.14 14.90
CA ARG A 43 7.63 17.12 13.54
C ARG A 43 6.60 16.76 12.48
N ILE A 44 5.34 16.57 12.90
CA ILE A 44 4.24 16.17 12.00
C ILE A 44 3.19 17.25 11.99
N THR A 45 2.82 17.73 10.81
CA THR A 45 1.72 18.68 10.63
C THR A 45 0.71 18.14 9.63
N GLY A 46 -0.57 18.45 9.82
CA GLY A 46 -1.63 18.08 8.88
C GLY A 46 -1.94 16.58 8.79
N ALA A 47 -1.54 15.76 9.76
CA ALA A 47 -1.74 14.30 9.72
C ALA A 47 -3.20 13.89 9.47
N ASN A 48 -4.17 14.64 10.02
CA ASN A 48 -5.60 14.37 9.81
C ASN A 48 -6.06 14.52 8.36
N HIS A 49 -5.30 15.16 7.49
CA HIS A 49 -5.62 15.24 6.06
C HIS A 49 -5.58 13.85 5.41
N LEU A 50 -4.76 12.92 5.93
CA LEU A 50 -4.67 11.55 5.44
C LEU A 50 -5.95 10.73 5.68
N LEU A 51 -6.83 11.16 6.61
CA LEU A 51 -8.08 10.48 6.91
C LEU A 51 -9.20 10.84 5.92
N VAL A 52 -8.96 11.80 5.04
CA VAL A 52 -9.94 12.25 4.05
C VAL A 52 -9.71 11.50 2.75
N PRO A 53 -10.71 10.80 2.21
CA PRO A 53 -10.59 10.16 0.91
C PRO A 53 -10.26 11.16 -0.20
N GLY A 54 -9.35 10.80 -1.08
CA GLY A 54 -8.96 11.59 -2.23
C GLY A 54 -9.03 10.80 -3.53
N ASN A 55 -8.50 11.36 -4.61
CA ASN A 55 -8.54 10.78 -5.96
C ASN A 55 -7.27 9.99 -6.34
N GLY A 56 -6.26 9.97 -5.47
CA GLY A 56 -4.99 9.28 -5.72
C GLY A 56 -4.08 9.94 -6.73
N GLN A 57 -4.29 11.17 -7.06
CA GLN A 57 -3.45 11.91 -8.00
C GLN A 57 -2.59 12.92 -7.25
N SER A 58 -1.31 12.96 -7.60
CA SER A 58 -0.46 14.09 -7.24
C SER A 58 -0.86 15.31 -8.09
N ASP A 59 -0.85 16.47 -7.48
CA ASP A 59 -1.12 17.73 -8.17
C ASP A 59 -0.25 18.87 -7.61
N LEU A 60 -0.19 19.97 -8.36
CA LEU A 60 0.61 21.14 -7.99
C LEU A 60 -0.10 22.06 -6.98
N ALA A 61 -1.41 21.90 -6.79
CA ALA A 61 -2.24 22.74 -5.91
C ALA A 61 -2.37 22.13 -4.51
N ASN A 62 -1.26 21.87 -3.85
CA ASN A 62 -1.23 21.15 -2.58
C ASN A 62 -1.48 22.06 -1.38
N ASN A 63 -2.70 22.14 -0.91
CA ASN A 63 -3.08 22.85 0.32
C ASN A 63 -3.54 21.94 1.47
N ARG A 64 -3.53 20.62 1.29
CA ARG A 64 -3.92 19.63 2.30
C ARG A 64 -2.89 18.51 2.37
N LEU A 65 -1.74 18.81 2.95
CA LEU A 65 -0.64 17.86 3.07
C LEU A 65 -0.44 17.43 4.53
N CYS A 66 -0.09 16.18 4.72
CA CYS A 66 0.61 15.71 5.90
C CYS A 66 2.10 15.92 5.66
N VAL A 67 2.76 16.71 6.48
CA VAL A 67 4.20 17.00 6.36
C VAL A 67 4.93 16.41 7.55
N LEU A 68 5.92 15.59 7.28
CA LEU A 68 6.81 14.96 8.26
C LEU A 68 8.24 15.49 8.02
N LYS A 69 8.86 16.07 9.06
CA LYS A 69 10.20 16.65 8.95
C LYS A 69 11.14 15.96 9.93
N SER A 70 12.09 15.19 9.43
CA SER A 70 13.13 14.61 10.26
C SER A 70 14.25 15.61 10.60
N THR A 71 14.97 15.32 11.66
CA THR A 71 16.22 15.96 12.05
C THR A 71 17.24 14.86 12.38
N PRO A 72 18.50 15.19 12.66
CA PRO A 72 19.46 14.16 13.07
C PRO A 72 19.10 13.38 14.34
N THR A 73 18.15 13.87 15.13
CA THR A 73 17.74 13.25 16.41
C THR A 73 16.28 12.88 16.50
N GLU A 74 15.43 13.33 15.56
CA GLU A 74 13.99 13.08 15.55
C GLU A 74 13.58 12.53 14.18
N HIS A 75 12.96 11.36 14.17
CA HIS A 75 12.51 10.68 12.97
C HIS A 75 11.01 10.40 13.05
N PRO A 76 10.18 11.28 12.47
CA PRO A 76 8.73 11.16 12.60
C PRO A 76 8.19 9.90 11.94
N ALA A 77 7.21 9.31 12.59
CA ALA A 77 6.50 8.14 12.07
C ALA A 77 5.00 8.20 12.39
N LEU A 78 4.21 7.52 11.57
CA LEU A 78 2.76 7.38 11.69
C LEU A 78 2.37 5.91 11.74
N LEU A 79 1.40 5.56 12.59
CA LEU A 79 0.67 4.29 12.54
C LEU A 79 -0.79 4.57 12.18
N LEU A 80 -1.24 4.05 11.05
CA LEU A 80 -2.56 4.25 10.47
C LEU A 80 -3.40 2.97 10.61
N ASP A 81 -4.70 3.12 10.91
CA ASP A 81 -5.69 2.04 10.96
C ASP A 81 -6.68 2.20 9.79
N PHE A 82 -6.85 1.17 9.00
CA PHE A 82 -7.80 1.12 7.89
C PHE A 82 -9.19 0.57 8.27
N GLY A 83 -9.39 0.29 9.59
CA GLY A 83 -10.69 -0.06 10.14
C GLY A 83 -11.08 -1.53 10.03
N LYS A 84 -10.58 -2.23 9.03
CA LYS A 84 -10.83 -3.66 8.80
C LYS A 84 -9.59 -4.33 8.21
N GLU A 85 -9.55 -5.64 8.30
CA GLU A 85 -8.53 -6.45 7.60
C GLU A 85 -8.71 -6.34 6.09
N LEU A 86 -7.62 -6.19 5.36
CA LEU A 86 -7.58 -6.02 3.91
C LEU A 86 -6.51 -6.93 3.32
N GLN A 87 -6.75 -7.44 2.12
CA GLN A 87 -5.73 -8.07 1.30
C GLN A 87 -5.33 -7.12 0.18
N GLY A 88 -4.04 -6.84 0.04
CA GLY A 88 -3.52 -5.99 -1.03
C GLY A 88 -2.31 -5.17 -0.62
N GLY A 89 -2.25 -3.92 -1.03
CA GLY A 89 -1.10 -3.04 -0.84
C GLY A 89 -1.46 -1.65 -0.33
N LEU A 90 -0.49 -0.77 -0.46
CA LEU A 90 -0.61 0.64 -0.09
C LEU A 90 -0.27 1.52 -1.28
N GLN A 91 -1.03 2.59 -1.46
CA GLN A 91 -0.69 3.67 -2.38
C GLN A 91 -0.33 4.91 -1.57
N LEU A 92 0.82 5.48 -1.87
CA LEU A 92 1.35 6.71 -1.30
C LEU A 92 1.34 7.78 -2.39
N VAL A 93 0.69 8.90 -2.14
CA VAL A 93 0.67 10.06 -3.03
C VAL A 93 1.47 11.16 -2.39
N THR A 94 2.57 11.57 -3.04
CA THR A 94 3.49 12.56 -2.52
C THR A 94 3.18 13.97 -3.03
N GLY A 95 3.55 14.97 -2.22
CA GLY A 95 3.58 16.38 -2.58
C GLY A 95 4.92 16.81 -3.15
N MET A 96 5.19 18.11 -3.07
CA MET A 96 6.41 18.75 -3.58
C MET A 96 7.26 19.30 -2.44
N PRO A 97 8.06 18.48 -1.76
CA PRO A 97 9.00 19.01 -0.77
C PRO A 97 10.05 19.91 -1.43
N PRO A 98 10.62 20.87 -0.69
CA PRO A 98 11.57 21.84 -1.25
C PRO A 98 12.85 21.23 -1.85
N SER A 99 13.30 20.06 -1.34
CA SER A 99 14.54 19.42 -1.79
C SER A 99 14.32 18.71 -3.08
N HIS A 100 13.38 18.52 -3.76
CA HIS A 100 13.23 17.71 -4.99
C HIS A 100 13.86 16.30 -4.95
N ASP A 101 14.47 15.92 -3.84
CA ASP A 101 15.08 14.60 -3.68
C ASP A 101 14.05 13.55 -3.32
N PRO A 102 14.24 12.31 -3.77
CA PRO A 102 13.43 11.20 -3.31
C PRO A 102 13.58 10.99 -1.80
N VAL A 103 12.47 10.69 -1.13
CA VAL A 103 12.45 10.47 0.33
C VAL A 103 12.35 8.97 0.61
N SER A 104 13.33 8.45 1.36
CA SER A 104 13.29 7.07 1.83
C SER A 104 12.37 6.93 3.04
N VAL A 105 11.47 5.95 2.97
CA VAL A 105 10.58 5.58 4.08
C VAL A 105 10.66 4.08 4.33
N ARG A 106 10.49 3.68 5.59
CA ARG A 106 10.21 2.29 5.96
C ARG A 106 8.71 2.12 6.12
N VAL A 107 8.16 1.12 5.47
CA VAL A 107 6.74 0.81 5.54
C VAL A 107 6.56 -0.58 6.13
N ARG A 108 5.72 -0.68 7.17
CA ARG A 108 5.43 -1.94 7.86
C ARG A 108 3.93 -2.18 7.88
N PHE A 109 3.54 -3.36 7.42
CA PHE A 109 2.17 -3.85 7.42
C PHE A 109 1.93 -4.75 8.63
N GLY A 110 0.75 -4.72 9.21
CA GLY A 110 0.35 -5.62 10.28
C GLY A 110 -1.16 -5.82 10.35
N GLU A 111 -1.59 -7.02 10.70
CA GLU A 111 -2.98 -7.35 11.02
C GLU A 111 -3.37 -6.78 12.39
N SER A 112 -2.38 -6.59 13.25
CA SER A 112 -2.51 -5.96 14.56
C SER A 112 -1.53 -4.78 14.73
N VAL A 113 -1.81 -3.91 15.71
CA VAL A 113 -0.89 -2.86 16.15
C VAL A 113 0.45 -3.45 16.57
N SER A 114 0.43 -4.55 17.35
CA SER A 114 1.64 -5.22 17.83
C SER A 114 2.53 -5.66 16.67
N GLU A 115 1.94 -6.26 15.63
CA GLU A 115 2.66 -6.71 14.45
C GLU A 115 3.27 -5.55 13.64
N ALA A 116 2.49 -4.49 13.38
CA ALA A 116 2.98 -3.31 12.65
C ALA A 116 4.09 -2.55 13.40
N MET A 117 4.17 -2.70 14.74
CA MET A 117 5.15 -2.06 15.60
C MET A 117 6.39 -2.92 15.90
N CYS A 118 6.33 -4.24 15.63
CA CYS A 118 7.46 -5.14 15.85
C CYS A 118 8.55 -4.96 14.79
N GLU A 119 9.78 -5.32 15.18
CA GLU A 119 10.88 -5.52 14.23
C GLU A 119 10.75 -6.89 13.56
N ILE A 120 11.06 -6.95 12.27
CA ILE A 120 11.11 -8.21 11.53
C ILE A 120 12.28 -9.07 12.06
N ASP A 121 12.04 -10.38 12.16
CA ASP A 121 13.02 -11.37 12.61
C ASP A 121 13.57 -11.14 14.02
N GLY A 122 12.93 -10.29 14.80
CA GLY A 122 13.18 -10.15 16.23
C GLY A 122 12.61 -11.34 17.03
N ALA A 123 13.02 -11.49 18.30
CA ALA A 123 12.62 -12.61 19.17
C ALA A 123 11.08 -12.78 19.32
N ASN A 124 10.32 -11.71 19.13
CA ASN A 124 8.85 -11.70 19.19
C ASN A 124 8.25 -10.93 17.99
N GLY A 125 9.00 -10.79 16.90
CA GLY A 125 8.62 -10.00 15.75
C GLY A 125 7.81 -10.75 14.71
N ALA A 126 7.21 -10.02 13.80
CA ALA A 126 6.69 -10.57 12.55
C ALA A 126 7.85 -11.02 11.64
N SER A 127 7.57 -11.87 10.67
CA SER A 127 8.55 -12.28 9.68
C SER A 127 8.09 -11.95 8.26
N ASN A 128 9.04 -11.89 7.32
CA ASN A 128 8.75 -11.76 5.89
C ASN A 128 8.62 -13.13 5.17
N ASP A 129 8.55 -14.23 5.90
CA ASP A 129 8.60 -15.60 5.33
C ASP A 129 7.45 -15.89 4.37
N HIS A 130 6.25 -15.38 4.66
CA HIS A 130 5.05 -15.66 3.87
C HIS A 130 4.58 -14.46 3.05
N ALA A 131 4.91 -13.24 3.47
CA ALA A 131 4.60 -12.01 2.76
C ALA A 131 5.58 -10.90 3.16
N MET A 132 5.93 -10.04 2.20
CA MET A 132 6.73 -8.85 2.50
C MET A 132 5.89 -7.88 3.32
N ARG A 133 6.22 -7.76 4.61
CA ARG A 133 5.51 -6.91 5.58
C ARG A 133 6.30 -5.69 6.00
N ASP A 134 7.60 -5.68 5.78
CA ASP A 134 8.52 -4.63 6.20
C ASP A 134 9.55 -4.38 5.09
N PHE A 135 9.59 -3.19 4.56
CA PHE A 135 10.53 -2.81 3.52
C PHE A 135 10.77 -1.31 3.46
N VAL A 136 11.93 -0.96 2.92
CA VAL A 136 12.31 0.42 2.64
C VAL A 136 12.02 0.72 1.19
N VAL A 137 11.35 1.85 0.95
CA VAL A 137 11.08 2.35 -0.40
C VAL A 137 11.50 3.80 -0.53
N SER A 138 11.93 4.19 -1.72
CA SER A 138 12.21 5.57 -2.07
C SER A 138 11.00 6.17 -2.75
N LEU A 139 10.38 7.16 -2.14
CA LEU A 139 9.21 7.84 -2.67
C LEU A 139 9.61 8.93 -3.64
N PRO A 140 8.93 9.06 -4.78
CA PRO A 140 9.23 10.10 -5.75
C PRO A 140 8.86 11.50 -5.23
N TRP A 141 9.56 12.51 -5.69
CA TRP A 141 9.08 13.88 -5.63
C TRP A 141 7.87 14.05 -6.54
N LEU A 142 6.75 14.52 -6.00
CA LEU A 142 5.47 14.71 -6.71
C LEU A 142 5.08 13.48 -7.55
N GLY A 143 4.63 12.42 -6.88
CA GLY A 143 4.30 11.18 -7.58
C GLY A 143 3.35 10.28 -6.82
N VAL A 144 3.15 9.11 -7.38
CA VAL A 144 2.34 8.04 -6.80
C VAL A 144 3.18 6.77 -6.76
N GLN A 145 3.26 6.14 -5.59
CA GLN A 145 3.94 4.87 -5.40
C GLN A 145 2.98 3.83 -4.84
N GLU A 146 2.89 2.69 -5.48
CA GLU A 146 2.17 1.52 -4.97
C GLU A 146 3.15 0.48 -4.46
N ILE A 147 2.89 -0.08 -3.30
CA ILE A 147 3.78 -1.02 -2.61
C ILE A 147 3.01 -2.09 -1.86
N GLY A 148 3.63 -3.25 -1.70
CA GLY A 148 3.11 -4.36 -0.90
C GLY A 148 2.04 -5.19 -1.62
N ASN A 149 1.81 -6.37 -1.06
CA ASN A 149 0.72 -7.29 -1.41
C ASN A 149 0.61 -8.29 -0.26
N SER A 150 -0.09 -7.92 0.81
CA SER A 150 -0.16 -8.68 2.06
C SER A 150 -1.54 -8.52 2.69
N GLY A 151 -1.86 -9.35 3.66
CA GLY A 151 -2.94 -9.13 4.62
C GLY A 151 -2.53 -8.05 5.63
N PHE A 152 -3.37 -7.06 5.88
CA PHE A 152 -3.10 -6.02 6.87
C PHE A 152 -4.37 -5.24 7.24
N ARG A 153 -4.31 -4.63 8.41
CA ARG A 153 -5.24 -3.59 8.85
C ARG A 153 -4.51 -2.31 9.21
N PHE A 154 -3.26 -2.44 9.69
CA PHE A 154 -2.44 -1.33 10.16
C PHE A 154 -1.23 -1.15 9.27
N VAL A 155 -0.85 0.11 9.05
CA VAL A 155 0.38 0.45 8.33
C VAL A 155 1.15 1.47 9.13
N ARG A 156 2.42 1.17 9.40
CA ARG A 156 3.38 2.11 9.95
C ARG A 156 4.27 2.66 8.85
N ILE A 157 4.49 3.97 8.86
CA ILE A 157 5.37 4.69 7.92
C ILE A 157 6.36 5.47 8.76
N ASP A 158 7.64 5.15 8.63
CA ASP A 158 8.76 5.84 9.27
C ASP A 158 9.54 6.64 8.22
N VAL A 159 9.82 7.92 8.48
CA VAL A 159 10.70 8.71 7.61
C VAL A 159 12.14 8.35 7.93
N LEU A 160 12.90 7.99 6.91
CA LEU A 160 14.33 7.67 7.03
C LEU A 160 15.17 8.85 6.53
N GLY A 161 16.39 8.93 7.07
CA GLY A 161 17.33 10.00 6.73
C GLY A 161 17.16 11.24 7.62
N ASP A 162 18.25 11.99 7.71
CA ASP A 162 18.36 13.20 8.53
C ASP A 162 17.95 14.43 7.72
N SER A 163 17.32 15.38 8.38
CA SER A 163 16.94 16.67 7.77
C SER A 163 16.12 16.53 6.48
N THR A 164 15.23 15.55 6.45
CA THR A 164 14.39 15.20 5.30
C THR A 164 12.96 15.70 5.53
N GLU A 165 12.32 16.21 4.49
CA GLU A 165 10.90 16.56 4.49
C GLU A 165 10.11 15.63 3.57
N LEU A 166 9.18 14.87 4.14
CA LEU A 166 8.19 14.09 3.41
C LEU A 166 6.87 14.82 3.40
N GLN A 167 6.31 15.00 2.22
CA GLN A 167 4.95 15.52 2.04
C GLN A 167 4.06 14.41 1.47
N LEU A 168 3.02 14.04 2.23
CA LEU A 168 2.01 13.07 1.81
C LEU A 168 0.67 13.79 1.58
N LYS A 169 0.16 13.69 0.38
CA LYS A 169 -1.19 14.14 0.04
C LYS A 169 -2.22 13.10 0.45
N GLU A 170 -1.94 11.83 0.16
CA GLU A 170 -2.83 10.72 0.47
C GLU A 170 -2.01 9.47 0.83
N VAL A 171 -2.59 8.68 1.73
CA VAL A 171 -2.18 7.30 2.01
C VAL A 171 -3.43 6.45 1.88
N ARG A 172 -3.45 5.52 0.92
CA ARG A 172 -4.62 4.68 0.66
C ARG A 172 -4.25 3.21 0.67
N ALA A 173 -5.01 2.40 1.38
CA ALA A 173 -4.95 0.95 1.19
C ALA A 173 -5.50 0.60 -0.20
N ILE A 174 -4.86 -0.34 -0.87
CA ILE A 174 -5.34 -0.98 -2.08
C ILE A 174 -5.95 -2.30 -1.66
N SER A 175 -7.27 -2.34 -1.50
CA SER A 175 -7.99 -3.58 -1.21
C SER A 175 -8.23 -4.35 -2.50
N THR A 176 -7.75 -5.57 -2.55
CA THR A 176 -7.85 -6.43 -3.74
C THR A 176 -8.71 -7.65 -3.41
N PHE A 177 -9.83 -7.81 -4.09
CA PHE A 177 -10.79 -8.88 -3.84
C PHE A 177 -11.46 -9.34 -5.15
N ARG A 178 -12.18 -10.45 -5.08
CA ARG A 178 -13.03 -10.89 -6.18
C ARG A 178 -14.44 -10.36 -5.95
N ASP A 179 -14.97 -9.63 -6.94
CA ASP A 179 -16.35 -9.14 -6.90
C ASP A 179 -17.31 -10.27 -7.30
N ILE A 180 -17.60 -11.13 -6.32
CA ILE A 180 -18.53 -12.25 -6.46
C ILE A 180 -19.75 -12.02 -5.56
N PRO A 181 -20.98 -12.29 -6.05
CA PRO A 181 -22.18 -12.07 -5.25
C PRO A 181 -22.26 -13.07 -4.10
N TYR A 182 -22.69 -12.60 -2.93
CA TYR A 182 -23.08 -13.47 -1.82
C TYR A 182 -24.37 -14.19 -2.14
N LEU A 183 -24.30 -15.50 -2.38
CA LEU A 183 -25.49 -16.34 -2.72
C LEU A 183 -26.19 -16.89 -1.47
N GLY A 184 -25.52 -16.88 -0.32
CA GLY A 184 -26.04 -17.37 0.94
C GLY A 184 -26.18 -16.26 1.98
N SER A 185 -27.02 -16.47 2.96
CA SER A 185 -27.17 -15.58 4.11
C SER A 185 -27.46 -16.38 5.38
N PHE A 186 -27.07 -15.82 6.51
CA PHE A 186 -27.39 -16.36 7.84
C PHE A 186 -27.88 -15.23 8.73
N ARG A 187 -28.97 -15.51 9.45
CA ARG A 187 -29.50 -14.61 10.47
C ARG A 187 -30.22 -15.41 11.57
N CYS A 188 -29.89 -15.08 12.81
CA CYS A 188 -30.58 -15.59 13.97
C CYS A 188 -30.79 -14.47 15.01
N ASN A 189 -31.39 -14.79 16.18
CA ASN A 189 -31.61 -13.85 17.28
C ASN A 189 -30.33 -13.55 18.09
N ASP A 190 -29.21 -14.23 17.85
CA ASP A 190 -27.91 -13.97 18.47
C ASP A 190 -27.04 -13.13 17.54
N GLU A 191 -26.86 -11.85 17.89
CA GLU A 191 -26.04 -10.92 17.10
C GLU A 191 -24.56 -11.29 17.07
N ARG A 192 -24.08 -12.05 18.04
CA ARG A 192 -22.68 -12.55 18.02
C ARG A 192 -22.49 -13.57 16.90
N LEU A 193 -23.42 -14.52 16.76
CA LEU A 193 -23.40 -15.51 15.69
C LEU A 193 -23.55 -14.84 14.31
N ASN A 194 -24.43 -13.84 14.20
CA ASN A 194 -24.60 -13.05 12.97
C ASN A 194 -23.28 -12.37 12.55
N ARG A 195 -22.53 -11.80 13.52
CA ARG A 195 -21.22 -11.19 13.26
C ARG A 195 -20.17 -12.21 12.86
N ILE A 196 -20.11 -13.37 13.53
CA ILE A 196 -19.19 -14.46 13.21
C ILE A 196 -19.39 -14.90 11.77
N TRP A 197 -20.64 -15.13 11.37
CA TRP A 197 -20.96 -15.51 9.98
C TRP A 197 -20.51 -14.46 8.97
N LYS A 198 -20.81 -13.18 9.22
CA LYS A 198 -20.39 -12.07 8.34
C LYS A 198 -18.87 -11.98 8.20
N THR A 199 -18.15 -12.14 9.30
CA THR A 199 -16.68 -12.13 9.29
C THR A 199 -16.13 -13.30 8.47
N GLY A 200 -16.66 -14.52 8.68
CA GLY A 200 -16.24 -15.69 7.89
C GLY A 200 -16.53 -15.52 6.40
N ALA A 201 -17.72 -15.01 6.04
CA ALA A 201 -18.07 -14.73 4.67
C ALA A 201 -17.11 -13.67 4.03
N TYR A 202 -16.76 -12.62 4.77
CA TYR A 202 -15.79 -11.60 4.34
C TYR A 202 -14.39 -12.18 4.12
N THR A 203 -13.96 -13.11 4.97
CA THR A 203 -12.61 -13.72 4.89
C THR A 203 -12.40 -14.55 3.63
N VAL A 204 -13.46 -15.15 3.07
CA VAL A 204 -13.38 -16.00 1.87
C VAL A 204 -13.72 -15.26 0.57
N HIS A 205 -14.11 -14.00 0.65
CA HIS A 205 -14.46 -13.15 -0.48
C HIS A 205 -13.23 -12.43 -1.03
#